data_df577ae6e0413301b98a237651ae2dc8
#
_entry.id   df577ae6e0413301b98a237651ae2dc8
#
_cell.length_a   1.000
_cell.length_b   1.000
_cell.length_c   1.000
_cell.angle_alpha   90.00
_cell.angle_beta   90.00
_cell.angle_gamma   90.00
#
_symmetry.space_group_name_H-M   'P 1'
#
loop_
_entity.id
_entity.type
_entity.pdbx_description
1 polymer ?
#
loop_
_entity_poly.entity_id
_entity_poly.type
_entity_poly.pdbx_seq_one_letter_code
_entity_poly.pdbx_strand_id
1 'polypeptide(L)'
;MPQSLSEFAEWLDGQDHSWPVPPPVQPVKATPFTKPLDGIAAVTWSVYGTLLRISDGCLHLDHPVQLRMQVAMEKTIKTFNMWQSMSRKAGAPWEYLYDQYRDCLAMKEMAGTGRTGDYPQVNAADLWQTLVERLVQNEYEIDEAFYGDIEQFAEKVAFFFHQGLQGVAAAEGATDVLTTIAGSSCCQTLLADAQPFTLVQMLRVLGHDGTLPPLGELLDANAMTLSCQVGLRKPSASLYRNCLHRLAETGIEPGEVLHVGSRLQNDLAIAKQLGMKTALYAGDTSSFEASKDDIRDPKLRPDRLLTDLRQVLTVLGID
;
A
#
# COMPACT_ATOMS: atom_id res chain seq x y z
N MET A 1 4.13 22.85 17.16
CA MET A 1 3.78 21.41 17.25
C MET A 1 4.57 20.68 16.18
N PRO A 2 5.07 19.48 16.42
CA PRO A 2 5.73 18.70 15.37
C PRO A 2 4.76 18.44 14.21
N GLN A 3 5.31 18.30 13.00
CA GLN A 3 4.51 18.03 11.80
C GLN A 3 3.87 16.64 11.86
N SER A 4 2.62 16.52 11.42
CA SER A 4 2.02 15.22 11.06
C SER A 4 2.74 14.60 9.87
N LEU A 5 2.48 13.33 9.58
CA LEU A 5 3.06 12.70 8.39
C LEU A 5 2.57 13.36 7.08
N SER A 6 1.31 13.82 7.03
CA SER A 6 0.78 14.54 5.87
C SER A 6 1.50 15.87 5.65
N GLU A 7 1.66 16.68 6.71
CA GLU A 7 2.38 17.96 6.63
C GLU A 7 3.85 17.76 6.26
N PHE A 8 4.49 16.68 6.76
CA PHE A 8 5.85 16.32 6.37
C PHE A 8 5.92 15.92 4.89
N ALA A 9 4.95 15.17 4.38
CA ALA A 9 4.90 14.80 2.97
C ALA A 9 4.71 16.02 2.06
N GLU A 10 3.86 16.98 2.45
CA GLU A 10 3.69 18.27 1.75
C GLU A 10 4.96 19.12 1.81
N TRP A 11 5.62 19.16 2.97
CA TRP A 11 6.91 19.86 3.10
C TRP A 11 7.96 19.27 2.17
N LEU A 12 8.01 17.93 2.01
CA LEU A 12 8.94 17.26 1.09
C LEU A 12 8.71 17.65 -0.38
N ASP A 13 7.49 18.00 -0.79
CA ASP A 13 7.20 18.47 -2.15
C ASP A 13 7.88 19.80 -2.47
N GLY A 14 8.09 20.63 -1.45
CA GLY A 14 8.85 21.88 -1.54
C GLY A 14 10.37 21.72 -1.54
N GLN A 15 10.88 20.50 -1.31
CA GLN A 15 12.31 20.24 -1.29
C GLN A 15 12.80 19.73 -2.66
N ASP A 16 14.05 20.02 -2.97
CA ASP A 16 14.70 19.55 -4.23
C ASP A 16 15.14 18.08 -4.10
N HIS A 17 14.15 17.18 -3.97
CA HIS A 17 14.36 15.75 -3.96
C HIS A 17 14.00 15.12 -5.32
N SER A 18 14.95 14.42 -5.92
CA SER A 18 14.67 13.56 -7.07
C SER A 18 14.13 12.21 -6.60
N TRP A 19 12.85 11.94 -6.87
CA TRP A 19 12.20 10.66 -6.55
C TRP A 19 12.21 9.71 -7.74
N PRO A 20 12.29 8.38 -7.53
CA PRO A 20 12.08 7.43 -8.60
C PRO A 20 10.66 7.56 -9.15
N VAL A 21 10.52 7.35 -10.45
CA VAL A 21 9.22 7.34 -11.13
C VAL A 21 8.93 5.91 -11.58
N PRO A 22 7.69 5.41 -11.48
CA PRO A 22 7.38 4.09 -12.01
C PRO A 22 7.56 4.09 -13.54
N PRO A 23 7.95 2.94 -14.12
CA PRO A 23 8.11 2.82 -15.56
C PRO A 23 6.77 3.11 -16.28
N PRO A 24 6.80 3.44 -17.58
CA PRO A 24 5.58 3.61 -18.38
C PRO A 24 4.67 2.37 -18.28
N VAL A 25 3.36 2.59 -18.29
CA VAL A 25 2.35 1.51 -18.26
C VAL A 25 2.59 0.54 -19.42
N GLN A 26 2.59 -0.74 -19.11
CA GLN A 26 2.57 -1.81 -20.10
C GLN A 26 1.21 -2.52 -20.01
N PRO A 27 0.24 -2.17 -20.87
CA PRO A 27 -1.11 -2.72 -20.78
C PRO A 27 -1.12 -4.24 -20.93
N VAL A 28 -1.89 -4.89 -20.07
CA VAL A 28 -2.15 -6.33 -20.19
C VAL A 28 -3.04 -6.60 -21.42
N LYS A 29 -2.63 -7.55 -22.27
CA LYS A 29 -3.45 -7.97 -23.41
C LYS A 29 -4.63 -8.84 -22.94
N ALA A 30 -5.71 -8.20 -22.54
CA ALA A 30 -6.93 -8.86 -22.06
C ALA A 30 -8.16 -8.21 -22.70
N THR A 31 -9.24 -9.01 -22.81
CA THR A 31 -10.56 -8.49 -23.23
C THR A 31 -11.37 -8.23 -21.96
N PRO A 32 -11.84 -6.99 -21.71
CA PRO A 32 -12.60 -6.69 -20.51
C PRO A 32 -13.94 -7.43 -20.49
N PHE A 33 -14.39 -7.77 -19.28
CA PHE A 33 -15.70 -8.33 -19.01
C PHE A 33 -16.36 -7.53 -17.91
N THR A 34 -17.19 -6.58 -18.29
CA THR A 34 -17.75 -5.50 -17.44
C THR A 34 -19.28 -5.56 -17.31
N LYS A 35 -19.89 -6.72 -17.56
CA LYS A 35 -21.35 -6.88 -17.37
C LYS A 35 -21.73 -6.41 -15.95
N PRO A 36 -22.79 -5.62 -15.76
CA PRO A 36 -23.23 -5.18 -14.44
C PRO A 36 -23.40 -6.33 -13.44
N LEU A 37 -23.15 -6.04 -12.17
CA LEU A 37 -23.44 -6.91 -11.03
C LEU A 37 -24.57 -6.30 -10.22
N ASP A 38 -25.65 -7.03 -10.06
CA ASP A 38 -26.78 -6.58 -9.26
C ASP A 38 -26.47 -6.73 -7.76
N GLY A 39 -26.97 -5.80 -6.95
CA GLY A 39 -26.93 -5.90 -5.50
C GLY A 39 -25.56 -5.61 -4.86
N ILE A 40 -24.65 -4.94 -5.56
CA ILE A 40 -23.40 -4.48 -4.94
C ILE A 40 -23.67 -3.22 -4.11
N ALA A 41 -23.41 -3.33 -2.81
CA ALA A 41 -23.56 -2.23 -1.84
C ALA A 41 -22.20 -1.61 -1.44
N ALA A 42 -21.09 -2.36 -1.59
CA ALA A 42 -19.77 -1.85 -1.25
C ALA A 42 -18.69 -2.27 -2.26
N VAL A 43 -17.70 -1.39 -2.44
CA VAL A 43 -16.44 -1.70 -3.15
C VAL A 43 -15.28 -1.66 -2.17
N THR A 44 -14.43 -2.68 -2.20
CA THR A 44 -13.16 -2.71 -1.47
C THR A 44 -11.99 -2.69 -2.46
N TRP A 45 -11.00 -1.86 -2.19
CA TRP A 45 -9.88 -1.62 -3.09
C TRP A 45 -8.56 -2.15 -2.55
N SER A 46 -7.79 -2.84 -3.38
CA SER A 46 -6.35 -2.97 -3.21
C SER A 46 -5.67 -1.64 -3.58
N VAL A 47 -4.58 -1.29 -2.89
CA VAL A 47 -3.87 -0.02 -3.15
C VAL A 47 -2.78 -0.22 -4.20
N TYR A 48 -1.67 -0.84 -3.83
CA TYR A 48 -0.54 -1.02 -4.74
C TYR A 48 -0.85 -2.02 -5.85
N GLY A 49 -0.61 -1.61 -7.08
CA GLY A 49 -0.93 -2.35 -8.29
C GLY A 49 -2.38 -2.19 -8.76
N THR A 50 -3.22 -1.45 -8.02
CA THR A 50 -4.63 -1.19 -8.36
C THR A 50 -4.92 0.31 -8.41
N LEU A 51 -5.10 0.98 -7.27
CA LEU A 51 -5.28 2.44 -7.22
C LEU A 51 -3.98 3.20 -7.47
N LEU A 52 -2.87 2.62 -7.03
CA LEU A 52 -1.52 3.15 -7.26
C LEU A 52 -0.71 2.18 -8.11
N ARG A 53 -0.09 2.71 -9.15
CA ARG A 53 1.01 2.05 -9.83
C ARG A 53 2.26 2.19 -8.99
N ILE A 54 3.03 1.13 -8.89
CA ILE A 54 4.31 1.11 -8.18
C ILE A 54 5.35 0.37 -9.00
N SER A 55 6.60 0.81 -8.95
CA SER A 55 7.70 0.08 -9.58
C SER A 55 7.72 -1.37 -9.07
N ASP A 56 7.90 -2.32 -9.98
CA ASP A 56 7.95 -3.76 -9.70
C ASP A 56 6.62 -4.37 -9.19
N GLY A 57 5.51 -3.61 -9.28
CA GLY A 57 4.14 -4.09 -9.09
C GLY A 57 3.70 -4.30 -7.65
N CYS A 58 4.59 -4.24 -6.65
CA CYS A 58 4.27 -4.37 -5.24
C CYS A 58 5.21 -3.56 -4.36
N LEU A 59 4.76 -3.23 -3.15
CA LEU A 59 5.60 -2.56 -2.15
C LEU A 59 6.61 -3.54 -1.56
N HIS A 60 7.90 -3.21 -1.64
CA HIS A 60 8.99 -3.97 -1.06
C HIS A 60 9.49 -3.35 0.23
N LEU A 61 9.66 -4.15 1.28
CA LEU A 61 10.43 -3.75 2.48
C LEU A 61 11.92 -3.88 2.20
N ASP A 62 12.35 -5.00 1.60
CA ASP A 62 13.71 -5.22 1.10
C ASP A 62 13.62 -5.45 -0.42
N HIS A 63 14.21 -4.55 -1.19
CA HIS A 63 14.14 -4.60 -2.64
C HIS A 63 15.19 -5.56 -3.20
N PRO A 64 14.85 -6.47 -4.15
CA PRO A 64 15.80 -7.47 -4.68
C PRO A 64 16.99 -6.84 -5.43
N VAL A 65 16.85 -5.60 -5.90
CA VAL A 65 17.95 -4.85 -6.56
C VAL A 65 18.69 -4.03 -5.50
N GLN A 66 19.84 -4.52 -5.05
CA GLN A 66 20.65 -3.89 -3.99
C GLN A 66 20.98 -2.41 -4.26
N LEU A 67 21.22 -2.03 -5.51
CA LEU A 67 21.49 -0.63 -5.86
C LEU A 67 20.35 0.31 -5.46
N ARG A 68 19.09 -0.13 -5.57
CA ARG A 68 17.94 0.69 -5.12
C ARG A 68 17.94 0.85 -3.61
N MET A 69 18.25 -0.23 -2.86
CA MET A 69 18.42 -0.17 -1.41
C MET A 69 19.54 0.80 -1.03
N GLN A 70 20.71 0.70 -1.68
CA GLN A 70 21.81 1.61 -1.46
C GLN A 70 21.40 3.07 -1.65
N VAL A 71 20.82 3.41 -2.80
CA VAL A 71 20.41 4.79 -3.13
C VAL A 71 19.37 5.32 -2.11
N ALA A 72 18.39 4.50 -1.74
CA ALA A 72 17.38 4.89 -0.75
C ALA A 72 18.01 5.08 0.64
N MET A 73 18.90 4.19 1.07
CA MET A 73 19.63 4.30 2.34
C MET A 73 20.53 5.56 2.38
N GLU A 74 21.33 5.80 1.33
CA GLU A 74 22.20 6.97 1.24
C GLU A 74 21.40 8.29 1.32
N LYS A 75 20.27 8.37 0.60
CA LYS A 75 19.38 9.52 0.69
C LYS A 75 18.81 9.70 2.10
N THR A 76 18.34 8.62 2.72
CA THR A 76 17.77 8.65 4.07
C THR A 76 18.82 9.10 5.09
N ILE A 77 20.01 8.49 5.07
CA ILE A 77 21.13 8.88 5.95
C ILE A 77 21.48 10.35 5.80
N LYS A 78 21.55 10.85 4.56
CA LYS A 78 21.87 12.24 4.26
C LYS A 78 20.79 13.20 4.75
N THR A 79 19.52 12.91 4.42
CA THR A 79 18.41 13.81 4.74
C THR A 79 18.17 13.93 6.24
N PHE A 80 18.25 12.83 6.96
CA PHE A 80 18.07 12.81 8.41
C PHE A 80 19.39 12.94 9.20
N ASN A 81 20.49 13.25 8.53
CA ASN A 81 21.82 13.50 9.16
C ASN A 81 22.30 12.35 10.06
N MET A 82 22.01 11.09 9.69
CA MET A 82 22.30 9.90 10.51
C MET A 82 23.78 9.48 10.50
N TRP A 83 24.57 9.99 9.55
CA TRP A 83 25.96 9.56 9.30
C TRP A 83 26.91 9.74 10.50
N GLN A 84 26.66 10.75 11.35
CA GLN A 84 27.51 11.04 12.50
C GLN A 84 27.55 9.87 13.49
N SER A 85 26.40 9.25 13.77
CA SER A 85 26.28 8.12 14.69
C SER A 85 26.92 6.83 14.16
N MET A 86 27.28 6.82 12.86
CA MET A 86 27.90 5.69 12.17
C MET A 86 29.37 5.92 11.79
N SER A 87 29.93 7.11 12.05
CA SER A 87 31.26 7.51 11.62
C SER A 87 32.42 6.63 12.16
N ARG A 88 32.18 5.90 13.26
CA ARG A 88 33.16 4.98 13.88
C ARG A 88 33.06 3.53 13.34
N LYS A 89 32.15 3.27 12.40
CA LYS A 89 31.94 1.92 11.83
C LYS A 89 32.80 1.76 10.57
N ALA A 90 33.25 0.54 10.32
CA ALA A 90 33.98 0.22 9.09
C ALA A 90 33.00 0.15 7.91
N GLY A 91 33.46 0.55 6.72
CA GLY A 91 32.65 0.54 5.51
C GLY A 91 31.87 1.84 5.27
N ALA A 92 31.03 1.84 4.25
CA ALA A 92 30.16 2.96 3.95
C ALA A 92 28.96 2.99 4.94
N PRO A 93 28.49 4.17 5.37
CA PRO A 93 27.36 4.27 6.32
C PRO A 93 26.10 3.52 5.86
N TRP A 94 25.81 3.50 4.56
CA TRP A 94 24.66 2.79 4.02
C TRP A 94 24.78 1.25 4.16
N GLU A 95 25.99 0.68 4.04
CA GLU A 95 26.21 -0.76 4.21
C GLU A 95 25.90 -1.17 5.65
N TYR A 96 26.44 -0.42 6.62
CA TYR A 96 26.14 -0.67 8.02
C TYR A 96 24.64 -0.57 8.34
N LEU A 97 23.97 0.48 7.87
CA LEU A 97 22.55 0.68 8.14
C LEU A 97 21.70 -0.39 7.43
N TYR A 98 22.08 -0.78 6.23
CA TYR A 98 21.38 -1.83 5.46
C TYR A 98 21.52 -3.19 6.14
N ASP A 99 22.68 -3.56 6.63
CA ASP A 99 22.86 -4.79 7.39
C ASP A 99 21.99 -4.81 8.65
N GLN A 100 21.97 -3.70 9.41
CA GLN A 100 21.09 -3.55 10.57
C GLN A 100 19.60 -3.61 10.19
N TYR A 101 19.23 -3.05 9.06
CA TYR A 101 17.86 -3.08 8.51
C TYR A 101 17.42 -4.51 8.21
N ARG A 102 18.25 -5.28 7.51
CA ARG A 102 17.95 -6.67 7.15
C ARG A 102 17.87 -7.57 8.38
N ASP A 103 18.78 -7.42 9.33
CA ASP A 103 18.74 -8.18 10.58
C ASP A 103 17.45 -7.88 11.37
N CYS A 104 17.07 -6.61 11.45
CA CYS A 104 15.84 -6.20 12.12
C CYS A 104 14.60 -6.73 11.39
N LEU A 105 14.57 -6.66 10.05
CA LEU A 105 13.48 -7.20 9.23
C LEU A 105 13.32 -8.71 9.47
N ALA A 106 14.41 -9.47 9.39
CA ALA A 106 14.40 -10.91 9.61
C ALA A 106 13.89 -11.29 11.00
N MET A 107 14.33 -10.56 12.05
CA MET A 107 13.83 -10.78 13.41
C MET A 107 12.32 -10.49 13.54
N LYS A 108 11.82 -9.44 12.91
CA LYS A 108 10.38 -9.09 12.95
C LYS A 108 9.53 -10.10 12.16
N GLU A 109 10.02 -10.60 11.04
CA GLU A 109 9.36 -11.66 10.26
C GLU A 109 9.26 -12.96 11.09
N MET A 110 10.34 -13.38 11.73
CA MET A 110 10.36 -14.56 12.60
C MET A 110 9.43 -14.40 13.80
N ALA A 111 9.42 -13.26 14.45
CA ALA A 111 8.54 -12.97 15.58
C ALA A 111 7.05 -12.95 15.17
N GLY A 112 6.76 -12.45 13.97
CA GLY A 112 5.42 -12.42 13.41
C GLY A 112 4.85 -13.81 13.18
N THR A 113 5.62 -14.73 12.57
CA THR A 113 5.17 -16.10 12.30
C THR A 113 4.83 -16.89 13.56
N GLY A 114 5.51 -16.63 14.67
CA GLY A 114 5.22 -17.27 15.95
C GLY A 114 3.97 -16.76 16.67
N ARG A 115 3.53 -15.53 16.41
CA ARG A 115 2.45 -14.87 17.13
C ARG A 115 1.12 -14.83 16.38
N THR A 116 1.17 -14.55 15.09
CA THR A 116 -0.02 -14.32 14.27
C THR A 116 -0.37 -15.51 13.40
N GLY A 117 0.54 -16.49 13.26
CA GLY A 117 0.37 -17.71 12.46
C GLY A 117 0.40 -17.41 10.97
N ASP A 118 -0.67 -16.90 10.44
CA ASP A 118 -0.95 -16.78 9.02
C ASP A 118 -0.51 -15.42 8.43
N TYR A 119 0.45 -15.39 7.53
CA TYR A 119 0.94 -14.26 6.74
C TYR A 119 1.16 -12.94 7.54
N PRO A 120 2.08 -12.91 8.50
CA PRO A 120 2.31 -11.74 9.32
C PRO A 120 2.79 -10.54 8.50
N GLN A 121 2.34 -9.35 8.90
CA GLN A 121 2.77 -8.08 8.33
C GLN A 121 3.87 -7.47 9.19
N VAL A 122 5.01 -7.17 8.60
CA VAL A 122 6.01 -6.30 9.25
C VAL A 122 5.63 -4.84 9.01
N ASN A 123 5.59 -4.07 10.10
CA ASN A 123 5.36 -2.63 10.05
C ASN A 123 6.70 -1.91 9.80
N ALA A 124 6.78 -1.12 8.73
CA ALA A 124 7.98 -0.40 8.36
C ALA A 124 8.36 0.69 9.37
N ALA A 125 7.38 1.36 10.00
CA ALA A 125 7.66 2.36 11.03
C ALA A 125 8.29 1.72 12.26
N ASP A 126 7.75 0.57 12.73
CA ASP A 126 8.34 -0.16 13.88
C ASP A 126 9.76 -0.69 13.58
N LEU A 127 10.03 -1.02 12.30
CA LEU A 127 11.36 -1.42 11.88
C LEU A 127 12.31 -0.23 11.97
N TRP A 128 11.93 0.91 11.42
CA TRP A 128 12.73 2.14 11.48
C TRP A 128 12.87 2.66 12.90
N GLN A 129 11.83 2.57 13.73
CA GLN A 129 11.93 2.92 15.16
C GLN A 129 13.05 2.14 15.85
N THR A 130 13.09 0.82 15.66
CA THR A 130 14.15 -0.03 16.22
C THR A 130 15.55 0.40 15.75
N LEU A 131 15.70 0.81 14.49
CA LEU A 131 16.97 1.31 13.96
C LEU A 131 17.34 2.68 14.55
N VAL A 132 16.38 3.60 14.61
CA VAL A 132 16.57 4.93 15.19
C VAL A 132 16.94 4.85 16.67
N GLU A 133 16.30 3.97 17.44
CA GLU A 133 16.66 3.71 18.85
C GLU A 133 18.14 3.30 18.99
N ARG A 134 18.65 2.44 18.09
CA ARG A 134 20.06 2.06 18.06
C ARG A 134 20.98 3.24 17.70
N LEU A 135 20.53 4.13 16.80
CA LEU A 135 21.30 5.34 16.47
C LEU A 135 21.33 6.32 17.66
N VAL A 136 20.21 6.50 18.35
CA VAL A 136 20.13 7.34 19.57
C VAL A 136 21.06 6.82 20.66
N GLN A 137 21.16 5.50 20.84
CA GLN A 137 22.16 4.89 21.74
C GLN A 137 23.62 5.18 21.32
N ASN A 138 23.84 5.59 20.07
CA ASN A 138 25.13 6.01 19.53
C ASN A 138 25.19 7.53 19.28
N GLU A 139 24.60 8.31 20.17
CA GLU A 139 24.66 9.78 20.21
C GLU A 139 23.95 10.47 19.02
N TYR A 140 22.96 9.81 18.36
CA TYR A 140 22.11 10.48 17.39
C TYR A 140 21.04 11.31 18.10
N GLU A 141 20.90 12.56 17.68
CA GLU A 141 19.90 13.49 18.21
C GLU A 141 18.78 13.71 17.19
N ILE A 142 17.54 13.54 17.64
CA ILE A 142 16.35 13.81 16.82
C ILE A 142 15.94 15.26 17.05
N ASP A 143 15.63 15.99 15.97
CA ASP A 143 14.96 17.29 16.07
C ASP A 143 13.45 17.05 16.38
N GLU A 144 13.15 16.82 17.66
CA GLU A 144 11.79 16.56 18.13
C GLU A 144 10.86 17.74 17.88
N ALA A 145 11.37 18.97 17.81
CA ALA A 145 10.56 20.15 17.54
C ALA A 145 9.96 20.10 16.12
N PHE A 146 10.71 19.54 15.17
CA PHE A 146 10.31 19.40 13.79
C PHE A 146 9.64 18.04 13.49
N TYR A 147 10.29 16.94 13.91
CA TYR A 147 9.86 15.60 13.54
C TYR A 147 8.89 14.94 14.53
N GLY A 148 8.80 15.43 15.78
CA GLY A 148 8.07 14.81 16.86
C GLY A 148 8.90 13.78 17.62
N ASP A 149 8.22 12.96 18.42
CA ASP A 149 8.86 11.88 19.16
C ASP A 149 9.46 10.80 18.25
N ILE A 150 10.09 9.80 18.86
CA ILE A 150 10.81 8.74 18.12
C ILE A 150 9.87 7.93 17.22
N GLU A 151 8.61 7.72 17.60
CA GLU A 151 7.60 6.99 16.81
C GLU A 151 7.21 7.80 15.58
N GLN A 152 6.88 9.08 15.77
CA GLN A 152 6.54 10.02 14.70
C GLN A 152 7.72 10.25 13.75
N PHE A 153 8.94 10.29 14.28
CA PHE A 153 10.17 10.38 13.49
C PHE A 153 10.37 9.12 12.63
N ALA A 154 10.25 7.94 13.24
CA ALA A 154 10.41 6.66 12.53
C ALA A 154 9.39 6.47 11.39
N GLU A 155 8.15 6.94 11.59
CA GLU A 155 7.12 6.93 10.54
C GLU A 155 7.52 7.82 9.35
N LYS A 156 8.04 9.02 9.61
CA LYS A 156 8.54 9.93 8.58
C LYS A 156 9.77 9.37 7.85
N VAL A 157 10.68 8.73 8.58
CA VAL A 157 11.84 8.04 7.99
C VAL A 157 11.37 6.88 7.11
N ALA A 158 10.43 6.06 7.57
CA ALA A 158 9.86 4.97 6.78
C ALA A 158 9.21 5.48 5.49
N PHE A 159 8.39 6.53 5.57
CA PHE A 159 7.80 7.17 4.40
C PHE A 159 8.85 7.67 3.41
N PHE A 160 9.83 8.44 3.88
CA PHE A 160 10.91 8.99 3.05
C PHE A 160 11.71 7.89 2.35
N PHE A 161 12.11 6.87 3.13
CA PHE A 161 12.86 5.73 2.61
C PHE A 161 12.12 5.01 1.48
N HIS A 162 10.84 4.67 1.70
CA HIS A 162 10.04 3.98 0.68
C HIS A 162 9.72 4.86 -0.53
N GLN A 163 9.55 6.18 -0.32
CA GLN A 163 9.42 7.13 -1.42
C GLN A 163 10.71 7.19 -2.27
N GLY A 164 11.88 7.01 -1.63
CA GLY A 164 13.18 6.91 -2.31
C GLY A 164 13.46 5.55 -2.96
N LEU A 165 12.81 4.49 -2.48
CA LEU A 165 13.06 3.11 -2.92
C LEU A 165 12.31 2.74 -4.19
N GLN A 166 11.03 3.10 -4.29
CA GLN A 166 10.16 2.75 -5.41
C GLN A 166 9.35 3.95 -5.89
N GLY A 167 9.28 4.11 -7.20
CA GLY A 167 8.41 5.09 -7.83
C GLY A 167 6.94 4.70 -7.68
N VAL A 168 6.10 5.66 -7.34
CA VAL A 168 4.65 5.51 -7.19
C VAL A 168 3.94 6.59 -7.98
N ALA A 169 2.86 6.24 -8.67
CA ALA A 169 1.99 7.16 -9.40
C ALA A 169 0.54 6.70 -9.32
N ALA A 170 -0.42 7.57 -9.57
CA ALA A 170 -1.82 7.19 -9.71
C ALA A 170 -2.00 6.17 -10.85
N ALA A 171 -2.87 5.18 -10.65
CA ALA A 171 -3.36 4.39 -11.77
C ALA A 171 -4.33 5.24 -12.58
N GLU A 172 -4.32 5.06 -13.91
CA GLU A 172 -5.21 5.82 -14.79
C GLU A 172 -6.68 5.62 -14.41
N GLY A 173 -7.40 6.73 -14.22
CA GLY A 173 -8.81 6.74 -13.82
C GLY A 173 -9.06 6.45 -12.33
N ALA A 174 -8.04 6.26 -11.50
CA ALA A 174 -8.23 5.98 -10.07
C ALA A 174 -8.94 7.12 -9.34
N THR A 175 -8.49 8.37 -9.56
CA THR A 175 -9.10 9.56 -8.95
C THR A 175 -10.54 9.73 -9.41
N ASP A 176 -10.81 9.56 -10.72
CA ASP A 176 -12.15 9.69 -11.29
C ASP A 176 -13.12 8.66 -10.70
N VAL A 177 -12.73 7.38 -10.67
CA VAL A 177 -13.60 6.30 -10.18
C VAL A 177 -13.89 6.44 -8.70
N LEU A 178 -12.89 6.77 -7.89
CA LEU A 178 -13.08 6.96 -6.45
C LEU A 178 -14.01 8.13 -6.16
N THR A 179 -13.83 9.26 -6.86
CA THR A 179 -14.67 10.46 -6.70
C THR A 179 -16.10 10.21 -7.16
N THR A 180 -16.29 9.50 -8.28
CA THR A 180 -17.62 9.17 -8.79
C THR A 180 -18.39 8.25 -7.84
N ILE A 181 -17.72 7.21 -7.31
CA ILE A 181 -18.35 6.30 -6.34
C ILE A 181 -18.67 7.03 -5.03
N ALA A 182 -17.81 7.93 -4.57
CA ALA A 182 -18.06 8.76 -3.38
C ALA A 182 -19.34 9.60 -3.50
N GLY A 183 -19.71 10.02 -4.72
CA GLY A 183 -20.96 10.71 -5.01
C GLY A 183 -22.20 9.83 -5.13
N SER A 184 -22.04 8.50 -5.01
CA SER A 184 -23.11 7.50 -5.15
C SER A 184 -23.59 6.96 -3.80
N SER A 185 -24.56 6.02 -3.82
CA SER A 185 -24.99 5.30 -2.62
C SER A 185 -24.12 4.08 -2.30
N CYS A 186 -23.14 3.75 -3.15
CA CYS A 186 -22.26 2.62 -2.94
C CYS A 186 -21.15 2.99 -1.94
N CYS A 187 -21.01 2.25 -0.86
CA CYS A 187 -19.92 2.40 0.08
C CYS A 187 -18.59 2.03 -0.60
N GLN A 188 -17.50 2.72 -0.30
CA GLN A 188 -16.18 2.28 -0.74
C GLN A 188 -15.15 2.39 0.39
N THR A 189 -14.24 1.42 0.45
CA THR A 189 -13.19 1.35 1.47
C THR A 189 -11.95 0.62 0.96
N LEU A 190 -10.91 0.55 1.78
CA LEU A 190 -9.67 -0.18 1.46
C LEU A 190 -9.63 -1.54 2.14
N LEU A 191 -9.22 -2.56 1.38
CA LEU A 191 -8.78 -3.87 1.87
C LEU A 191 -7.43 -4.16 1.22
N ALA A 192 -6.35 -3.77 1.88
CA ALA A 192 -5.06 -3.66 1.21
C ALA A 192 -3.88 -4.09 2.08
N ASP A 193 -2.86 -4.65 1.41
CA ASP A 193 -1.51 -4.65 1.95
C ASP A 193 -1.02 -3.21 1.99
N ALA A 194 -0.62 -2.76 3.18
CA ALA A 194 -0.31 -1.37 3.46
C ALA A 194 0.76 -1.23 4.54
N GLN A 195 1.39 -0.06 4.56
CA GLN A 195 2.25 0.42 5.63
C GLN A 195 1.60 1.64 6.29
N PRO A 196 2.02 2.09 7.47
CA PRO A 196 1.43 3.26 8.14
C PRO A 196 1.32 4.49 7.24
N PHE A 197 2.29 4.70 6.37
CA PHE A 197 2.35 5.81 5.43
C PHE A 197 1.49 5.63 4.14
N THR A 198 0.93 4.44 3.90
CA THR A 198 0.27 4.12 2.61
C THR A 198 -0.90 5.06 2.31
N LEU A 199 -1.72 5.38 3.31
CA LEU A 199 -2.86 6.27 3.12
C LEU A 199 -2.42 7.68 2.73
N VAL A 200 -1.42 8.22 3.41
CA VAL A 200 -0.86 9.55 3.09
C VAL A 200 -0.25 9.55 1.69
N GLN A 201 0.52 8.53 1.34
CA GLN A 201 1.10 8.38 0.00
C GLN A 201 0.01 8.29 -1.08
N MET A 202 -1.06 7.51 -0.84
CA MET A 202 -2.17 7.34 -1.77
C MET A 202 -2.90 8.66 -2.01
N LEU A 203 -3.32 9.33 -0.94
CA LEU A 203 -4.08 10.60 -1.06
C LEU A 203 -3.25 11.68 -1.74
N ARG A 204 -1.96 11.77 -1.42
CA ARG A 204 -1.05 12.72 -2.07
C ARG A 204 -0.91 12.45 -3.57
N VAL A 205 -0.64 11.20 -3.95
CA VAL A 205 -0.43 10.82 -5.36
C VAL A 205 -1.71 11.01 -6.18
N LEU A 206 -2.86 10.61 -5.64
CA LEU A 206 -4.17 10.82 -6.30
C LEU A 206 -4.55 12.30 -6.34
N GLY A 207 -4.20 13.07 -5.30
CA GLY A 207 -4.43 14.53 -5.26
C GLY A 207 -3.61 15.30 -6.29
N HIS A 208 -2.45 14.78 -6.72
CA HIS A 208 -1.70 15.36 -7.84
C HIS A 208 -2.30 15.02 -9.21
N ASP A 209 -3.05 13.93 -9.32
CA ASP A 209 -3.73 13.50 -10.54
C ASP A 209 -5.10 14.20 -10.73
N GLY A 210 -5.75 14.63 -9.63
CA GLY A 210 -7.04 15.31 -9.66
C GLY A 210 -7.51 15.78 -8.29
N THR A 211 -8.71 16.37 -8.23
CA THR A 211 -9.29 16.84 -6.96
C THR A 211 -10.02 15.69 -6.25
N LEU A 212 -9.64 15.43 -5.01
CA LEU A 212 -10.31 14.46 -4.15
C LEU A 212 -11.24 15.16 -3.15
N PRO A 213 -12.40 14.57 -2.83
CA PRO A 213 -13.18 14.97 -1.67
C PRO A 213 -12.41 14.64 -0.36
N PRO A 214 -12.85 15.21 0.78
CA PRO A 214 -12.28 14.84 2.08
C PRO A 214 -12.30 13.32 2.32
N LEU A 215 -11.30 12.79 3.02
CA LEU A 215 -11.14 11.35 3.22
C LEU A 215 -12.42 10.65 3.71
N GLY A 216 -13.15 11.26 4.66
CA GLY A 216 -14.38 10.67 5.22
C GLY A 216 -15.57 10.65 4.25
N GLU A 217 -15.50 11.44 3.16
CA GLU A 217 -16.46 11.37 2.07
C GLU A 217 -15.98 10.43 0.97
N LEU A 218 -14.66 10.32 0.79
CA LEU A 218 -14.03 9.48 -0.22
C LEU A 218 -14.10 8.00 0.17
N LEU A 219 -13.81 7.65 1.41
CA LEU A 219 -13.68 6.28 1.89
C LEU A 219 -14.37 6.11 3.26
N ASP A 220 -15.04 4.98 3.46
CA ASP A 220 -15.49 4.59 4.79
C ASP A 220 -14.29 4.15 5.63
N ALA A 221 -13.88 5.03 6.54
CA ALA A 221 -12.75 4.80 7.43
C ALA A 221 -13.04 3.68 8.46
N ASN A 222 -14.31 3.45 8.83
CA ASN A 222 -14.67 2.42 9.81
C ASN A 222 -14.52 1.01 9.22
N ALA A 223 -14.81 0.85 7.94
CA ALA A 223 -14.64 -0.42 7.23
C ALA A 223 -13.21 -0.61 6.68
N MET A 224 -12.36 0.42 6.71
CA MET A 224 -10.99 0.36 6.19
C MET A 224 -10.16 -0.71 6.90
N THR A 225 -9.56 -1.61 6.13
CA THR A 225 -8.78 -2.74 6.64
C THR A 225 -7.40 -2.75 5.97
N LEU A 226 -6.41 -2.29 6.70
CA LEU A 226 -5.02 -2.18 6.27
C LEU A 226 -4.16 -3.23 7.00
N SER A 227 -3.31 -3.94 6.25
CA SER A 227 -2.49 -5.03 6.81
C SER A 227 -1.60 -4.58 7.97
N CYS A 228 -1.05 -3.37 7.94
CA CYS A 228 -0.23 -2.82 9.02
C CYS A 228 -1.00 -2.59 10.33
N GLN A 229 -2.32 -2.35 10.26
CA GLN A 229 -3.18 -2.18 11.44
C GLN A 229 -3.63 -3.52 12.01
N VAL A 230 -3.87 -4.51 11.14
CA VAL A 230 -4.33 -5.86 11.54
C VAL A 230 -3.15 -6.75 11.96
N GLY A 231 -1.95 -6.46 11.47
CA GLY A 231 -0.76 -7.28 11.67
C GLY A 231 -0.69 -8.51 10.74
N LEU A 232 -1.58 -8.60 9.75
CA LEU A 232 -1.66 -9.69 8.77
C LEU A 232 -1.77 -9.12 7.36
N ARG A 233 -1.05 -9.72 6.41
CA ARG A 233 -1.09 -9.35 4.99
C ARG A 233 -1.83 -10.39 4.15
N LYS A 234 -2.15 -10.04 2.93
CA LYS A 234 -2.67 -10.97 1.91
C LYS A 234 -1.66 -12.09 1.64
N PRO A 235 -2.12 -13.31 1.44
CA PRO A 235 -3.49 -13.79 1.30
C PRO A 235 -4.16 -14.27 2.61
N SER A 236 -3.87 -13.69 3.77
CA SER A 236 -4.49 -14.09 5.04
C SER A 236 -6.01 -13.96 5.01
N ALA A 237 -6.75 -15.06 5.16
CA ALA A 237 -8.19 -15.05 5.24
C ALA A 237 -8.71 -14.22 6.44
N SER A 238 -7.91 -14.09 7.50
CA SER A 238 -8.28 -13.29 8.68
C SER A 238 -8.31 -11.80 8.38
N LEU A 239 -7.45 -11.30 7.47
CA LEU A 239 -7.50 -9.92 7.00
C LEU A 239 -8.86 -9.61 6.32
N TYR A 240 -9.31 -10.49 5.43
CA TYR A 240 -10.59 -10.33 4.72
C TYR A 240 -11.79 -10.47 5.66
N ARG A 241 -11.75 -11.42 6.61
CA ARG A 241 -12.81 -11.55 7.62
C ARG A 241 -12.94 -10.30 8.48
N ASN A 242 -11.82 -9.64 8.81
CA ASN A 242 -11.85 -8.38 9.54
C ASN A 242 -12.59 -7.29 8.75
N CYS A 243 -12.32 -7.16 7.44
CA CYS A 243 -13.04 -6.23 6.57
C CYS A 243 -14.54 -6.57 6.50
N LEU A 244 -14.87 -7.83 6.24
CA LEU A 244 -16.27 -8.28 6.15
C LEU A 244 -17.03 -8.09 7.45
N HIS A 245 -16.39 -8.30 8.60
CA HIS A 245 -17.00 -8.04 9.91
C HIS A 245 -17.37 -6.56 10.09
N ARG A 246 -16.47 -5.65 9.71
CA ARG A 246 -16.73 -4.21 9.78
C ARG A 246 -17.84 -3.77 8.82
N LEU A 247 -17.89 -4.32 7.61
CA LEU A 247 -18.97 -4.06 6.65
C LEU A 247 -20.31 -4.64 7.14
N ALA A 248 -20.31 -5.80 7.78
CA ALA A 248 -21.50 -6.40 8.36
C ALA A 248 -22.13 -5.55 9.48
N GLU A 249 -21.34 -4.73 10.20
CA GLU A 249 -21.87 -3.77 11.19
C GLU A 249 -22.76 -2.70 10.54
N THR A 250 -22.60 -2.45 9.23
CA THR A 250 -23.47 -1.56 8.45
C THR A 250 -24.54 -2.32 7.65
N GLY A 251 -24.68 -3.64 7.86
CA GLY A 251 -25.67 -4.50 7.22
C GLY A 251 -25.27 -4.98 5.81
N ILE A 252 -24.01 -4.85 5.41
CA ILE A 252 -23.53 -5.28 4.09
C ILE A 252 -23.02 -6.72 4.18
N GLU A 253 -23.62 -7.61 3.40
CA GLU A 253 -23.26 -9.02 3.34
C GLU A 253 -22.12 -9.29 2.35
N PRO A 254 -21.32 -10.38 2.51
CA PRO A 254 -20.18 -10.66 1.63
C PRO A 254 -20.51 -10.67 0.13
N GLY A 255 -21.70 -11.17 -0.25
CA GLY A 255 -22.16 -11.24 -1.64
C GLY A 255 -22.45 -9.87 -2.28
N GLU A 256 -22.57 -8.82 -1.47
CA GLU A 256 -22.83 -7.43 -1.86
C GLU A 256 -21.53 -6.59 -1.92
N VAL A 257 -20.37 -7.22 -1.66
CA VAL A 257 -19.06 -6.57 -1.70
C VAL A 257 -18.32 -6.94 -2.97
N LEU A 258 -17.91 -5.93 -3.75
CA LEU A 258 -17.01 -6.09 -4.89
C LEU A 258 -15.58 -5.78 -4.46
N HIS A 259 -14.69 -6.78 -4.46
CA HIS A 259 -13.26 -6.56 -4.23
C HIS A 259 -12.52 -6.37 -5.55
N VAL A 260 -11.77 -5.26 -5.68
CA VAL A 260 -11.00 -4.90 -6.87
C VAL A 260 -9.51 -5.00 -6.58
N GLY A 261 -8.80 -5.82 -7.35
CA GLY A 261 -7.36 -6.04 -7.20
C GLY A 261 -6.71 -6.52 -8.49
N SER A 262 -5.39 -6.49 -8.56
CA SER A 262 -4.59 -6.92 -9.72
C SER A 262 -3.99 -8.32 -9.59
N ARG A 263 -4.17 -8.99 -8.43
CA ARG A 263 -3.58 -10.29 -8.14
C ARG A 263 -4.66 -11.34 -7.91
N LEU A 264 -4.68 -12.37 -8.75
CA LEU A 264 -5.75 -13.35 -8.69
C LEU A 264 -5.58 -14.33 -7.53
N GLN A 265 -4.43 -15.00 -7.42
CA GLN A 265 -4.22 -16.02 -6.39
C GLN A 265 -4.00 -15.44 -5.00
N ASN A 266 -3.17 -14.41 -4.91
CA ASN A 266 -2.76 -13.82 -3.64
C ASN A 266 -3.73 -12.76 -3.08
N ASP A 267 -4.82 -12.49 -3.80
CA ASP A 267 -5.83 -11.50 -3.40
C ASP A 267 -7.26 -11.98 -3.69
N LEU A 268 -7.69 -11.96 -4.96
CA LEU A 268 -9.09 -12.18 -5.33
C LEU A 268 -9.61 -13.58 -5.02
N ALA A 269 -8.75 -14.61 -5.05
CA ALA A 269 -9.14 -15.97 -4.72
C ALA A 269 -9.67 -16.10 -3.29
N ILE A 270 -9.04 -15.43 -2.33
CA ILE A 270 -9.48 -15.44 -0.93
C ILE A 270 -10.76 -14.65 -0.75
N ALA A 271 -10.88 -13.47 -1.38
CA ALA A 271 -12.11 -12.70 -1.39
C ALA A 271 -13.29 -13.54 -1.90
N LYS A 272 -13.10 -14.23 -3.03
CA LYS A 272 -14.11 -15.12 -3.63
C LYS A 272 -14.47 -16.29 -2.72
N GLN A 273 -13.51 -16.94 -2.09
CA GLN A 273 -13.74 -18.04 -1.14
C GLN A 273 -14.59 -17.60 0.07
N LEU A 274 -14.50 -16.33 0.45
CA LEU A 274 -15.29 -15.74 1.54
C LEU A 274 -16.63 -15.14 1.08
N GLY A 275 -17.01 -15.36 -0.18
CA GLY A 275 -18.30 -14.97 -0.72
C GLY A 275 -18.37 -13.58 -1.37
N MET A 276 -17.28 -12.85 -1.40
CA MET A 276 -17.22 -11.56 -2.09
C MET A 276 -17.29 -11.73 -3.62
N LYS A 277 -17.80 -10.73 -4.33
CA LYS A 277 -17.63 -10.58 -5.77
C LYS A 277 -16.22 -10.02 -6.04
N THR A 278 -15.66 -10.36 -7.21
CA THR A 278 -14.27 -10.04 -7.52
C THR A 278 -14.14 -9.42 -8.91
N ALA A 279 -13.32 -8.38 -8.99
CA ALA A 279 -12.93 -7.75 -10.25
C ALA A 279 -11.40 -7.74 -10.38
N LEU A 280 -10.89 -8.46 -11.38
CA LEU A 280 -9.45 -8.50 -11.68
C LEU A 280 -9.08 -7.31 -12.57
N TYR A 281 -8.22 -6.43 -12.04
CA TYR A 281 -7.71 -5.29 -12.79
C TYR A 281 -6.43 -5.67 -13.56
N ALA A 282 -6.50 -5.56 -14.87
CA ALA A 282 -5.47 -5.88 -15.84
C ALA A 282 -4.92 -4.61 -16.53
N GLY A 283 -4.63 -3.56 -15.76
CA GLY A 283 -4.15 -2.28 -16.27
C GLY A 283 -2.67 -2.27 -16.62
N ASP A 284 -1.82 -2.92 -15.82
CA ASP A 284 -0.36 -2.92 -15.99
C ASP A 284 0.22 -4.31 -15.74
N THR A 285 1.08 -4.77 -16.67
CA THR A 285 1.75 -6.08 -16.57
C THR A 285 2.67 -6.20 -15.36
N SER A 286 3.19 -5.09 -14.83
CA SER A 286 4.08 -5.09 -13.67
C SER A 286 3.41 -5.54 -12.38
N SER A 287 2.11 -5.27 -12.23
CA SER A 287 1.32 -5.63 -11.05
C SER A 287 0.33 -6.77 -11.29
N PHE A 288 0.10 -7.12 -12.54
CA PHE A 288 -0.87 -8.15 -12.93
C PHE A 288 -0.36 -9.54 -12.60
N GLU A 289 -1.06 -10.25 -11.71
CA GLU A 289 -0.73 -11.61 -11.30
C GLU A 289 -1.93 -12.54 -11.57
N ALA A 290 -2.00 -13.07 -12.78
CA ALA A 290 -2.91 -14.13 -13.16
C ALA A 290 -2.41 -14.87 -14.39
N SER A 291 -2.49 -16.20 -14.39
CA SER A 291 -2.28 -17.01 -15.58
C SER A 291 -3.59 -17.21 -16.36
N LYS A 292 -3.47 -17.63 -17.62
CA LYS A 292 -4.65 -17.99 -18.42
C LYS A 292 -5.41 -19.19 -17.82
N ASP A 293 -4.70 -20.11 -17.18
CA ASP A 293 -5.29 -21.29 -16.58
C ASP A 293 -6.03 -20.93 -15.29
N ASP A 294 -5.48 -20.01 -14.47
CA ASP A 294 -6.17 -19.49 -13.28
C ASP A 294 -7.50 -18.80 -13.65
N ILE A 295 -7.51 -17.99 -14.71
CA ILE A 295 -8.73 -17.30 -15.19
C ILE A 295 -9.78 -18.30 -15.71
N ARG A 296 -9.35 -19.48 -16.17
CA ARG A 296 -10.26 -20.54 -16.65
C ARG A 296 -10.79 -21.43 -15.52
N ASP A 297 -10.06 -21.52 -14.41
CA ASP A 297 -10.49 -22.31 -13.26
C ASP A 297 -11.76 -21.69 -12.64
N PRO A 298 -12.89 -22.41 -12.61
CA PRO A 298 -14.14 -21.88 -12.03
C PRO A 298 -14.00 -21.43 -10.57
N LYS A 299 -13.06 -21.98 -9.82
CA LYS A 299 -12.81 -21.64 -8.41
C LYS A 299 -12.05 -20.32 -8.24
N LEU A 300 -11.19 -19.99 -9.20
CA LEU A 300 -10.34 -18.80 -9.18
C LEU A 300 -10.88 -17.67 -10.06
N ARG A 301 -11.59 -18.04 -11.14
CA ARG A 301 -12.09 -17.10 -12.14
C ARG A 301 -12.75 -15.88 -11.50
N PRO A 302 -12.26 -14.65 -11.78
CA PRO A 302 -12.89 -13.44 -11.26
C PRO A 302 -14.28 -13.24 -11.87
N ASP A 303 -15.16 -12.57 -11.13
CA ASP A 303 -16.52 -12.27 -11.64
C ASP A 303 -16.47 -11.23 -12.75
N ARG A 304 -15.48 -10.34 -12.71
CA ARG A 304 -15.23 -9.31 -13.74
C ARG A 304 -13.74 -9.19 -14.06
N LEU A 305 -13.46 -8.73 -15.29
CA LEU A 305 -12.11 -8.40 -15.75
C LEU A 305 -12.11 -6.97 -16.28
N LEU A 306 -11.25 -6.14 -15.72
CA LEU A 306 -11.14 -4.73 -16.03
C LEU A 306 -9.77 -4.45 -16.67
N THR A 307 -9.75 -3.62 -17.70
CA THR A 307 -8.51 -3.08 -18.31
C THR A 307 -8.35 -1.59 -18.05
N ASP A 308 -9.40 -0.96 -17.51
CA ASP A 308 -9.46 0.44 -17.08
C ASP A 308 -10.28 0.48 -15.77
N LEU A 309 -9.83 1.25 -14.78
CA LEU A 309 -10.52 1.33 -13.48
C LEU A 309 -11.92 1.94 -13.60
N ARG A 310 -12.14 2.87 -14.54
CA ARG A 310 -13.45 3.48 -14.78
C ARG A 310 -14.52 2.44 -15.16
N GLN A 311 -14.13 1.27 -15.67
CA GLN A 311 -15.05 0.17 -15.96
C GLN A 311 -15.75 -0.40 -14.71
N VAL A 312 -15.23 -0.11 -13.51
CA VAL A 312 -15.93 -0.44 -12.25
C VAL A 312 -17.28 0.25 -12.19
N LEU A 313 -17.40 1.49 -12.69
CA LEU A 313 -18.68 2.22 -12.72
C LEU A 313 -19.73 1.44 -13.54
N THR A 314 -19.36 0.93 -14.71
CA THR A 314 -20.22 0.07 -15.51
C THR A 314 -20.62 -1.21 -14.77
N VAL A 315 -19.67 -1.82 -14.04
CA VAL A 315 -19.94 -3.04 -13.23
C VAL A 315 -20.93 -2.75 -12.10
N LEU A 316 -20.89 -1.55 -11.52
CA LEU A 316 -21.79 -1.11 -10.46
C LEU A 316 -23.12 -0.55 -10.99
N GLY A 317 -23.24 -0.28 -12.30
CA GLY A 317 -24.40 0.40 -12.88
C GLY A 317 -24.48 1.89 -12.49
N ILE A 318 -23.32 2.51 -12.27
CA ILE A 318 -23.18 3.94 -12.00
C ILE A 318 -22.79 4.62 -13.33
N ASP A 319 -23.62 5.56 -13.78
CA ASP A 319 -23.43 6.33 -15.02
C ASP A 319 -22.62 7.64 -14.79
#